data_f5acfe0367fd378e90f602ad24966313
#
_entry.id   f5acfe0367fd378e90f602ad24966313
#
_cell.length_a   1.000
_cell.length_b   1.000
_cell.length_c   1.000
_cell.angle_alpha   90.00
_cell.angle_beta   90.00
_cell.angle_gamma   90.00
#
_symmetry.space_group_name_H-M   'P 1'
#
loop_
_entity.id
_entity.type
_entity.pdbx_description
1 polymer ?
#
loop_
_entity_poly.entity_id
_entity_poly.type
_entity_poly.pdbx_seq_one_letter_code
_entity_poly.pdbx_strand_id
1 'polypeptide(L)'
;MRVSQPSVADTVRRLVAEQLNLNGSGHEVRPDEDLWCLGMTSLTCLGLMLSIEDTFGIELPEEALQDSTFRSINTISAAVNSSRK
;
A
#
# COMPACT_ATOMS: atom_id res chain seq x y z
N MET A 1 -9.40 -17.70 -22.60
CA MET A 1 -8.57 -16.65 -22.09
C MET A 1 -8.74 -16.49 -20.59
N ARG A 2 -7.69 -16.25 -19.92
CA ARG A 2 -7.72 -16.21 -18.49
C ARG A 2 -7.45 -14.78 -18.00
N VAL A 3 -8.22 -14.37 -17.03
CA VAL A 3 -8.03 -13.05 -16.45
C VAL A 3 -6.91 -13.11 -15.43
N SER A 4 -5.92 -12.24 -15.61
CA SER A 4 -4.84 -12.13 -14.66
C SER A 4 -5.32 -11.36 -13.46
N GLN A 5 -5.04 -11.87 -12.27
CA GLN A 5 -5.30 -11.11 -11.08
C GLN A 5 -4.17 -10.11 -10.86
N PRO A 6 -4.49 -8.92 -10.37
CA PRO A 6 -3.44 -7.98 -10.08
C PRO A 6 -2.52 -8.53 -9.00
N SER A 7 -1.25 -8.21 -9.13
CA SER A 7 -0.29 -8.59 -8.10
C SER A 7 -0.57 -7.80 -6.82
N VAL A 8 0.03 -8.26 -5.71
CA VAL A 8 -0.08 -7.52 -4.47
C VAL A 8 0.42 -6.09 -4.67
N ALA A 9 1.55 -5.94 -5.37
CA ALA A 9 2.10 -4.61 -5.60
C ALA A 9 1.16 -3.73 -6.41
N ASP A 10 0.48 -4.30 -7.41
CA ASP A 10 -0.46 -3.52 -8.21
C ASP A 10 -1.62 -3.03 -7.37
N THR A 11 -2.15 -3.89 -6.51
CA THR A 11 -3.25 -3.53 -5.65
C THR A 11 -2.82 -2.48 -4.62
N VAL A 12 -1.63 -2.67 -4.04
CA VAL A 12 -1.10 -1.70 -3.08
C VAL A 12 -0.91 -0.34 -3.75
N ARG A 13 -0.38 -0.34 -4.98
CA ARG A 13 -0.19 0.93 -5.71
C ARG A 13 -1.51 1.65 -5.89
N ARG A 14 -2.56 0.92 -6.24
CA ARG A 14 -3.87 1.54 -6.43
C ARG A 14 -4.37 2.14 -5.13
N LEU A 15 -4.21 1.40 -4.03
CA LEU A 15 -4.68 1.90 -2.73
C LEU A 15 -3.87 3.12 -2.29
N VAL A 16 -2.56 3.11 -2.57
CA VAL A 16 -1.72 4.28 -2.25
C VAL A 16 -2.18 5.49 -3.04
N ALA A 17 -2.43 5.31 -4.33
CA ALA A 17 -2.86 6.42 -5.17
C ALA A 17 -4.17 7.01 -4.69
N GLU A 18 -5.07 6.15 -4.22
CA GLU A 18 -6.35 6.63 -3.70
C GLU A 18 -6.17 7.40 -2.40
N GLN A 19 -5.37 6.86 -1.49
CA GLN A 19 -5.17 7.50 -0.20
C GLN A 19 -4.42 8.82 -0.30
N LEU A 20 -3.45 8.89 -1.19
CA LEU A 20 -2.67 10.10 -1.37
C LEU A 20 -3.27 11.03 -2.41
N ASN A 21 -4.43 10.66 -2.96
CA ASN A 21 -5.14 11.49 -3.92
C ASN A 21 -4.30 11.77 -5.16
N LEU A 22 -3.62 10.74 -5.64
CA LEU A 22 -2.73 10.88 -6.79
C LEU A 22 -3.43 10.56 -8.12
N ASN A 23 -4.66 10.08 -8.05
CA ASN A 23 -5.40 9.77 -9.27
C ASN A 23 -5.64 11.07 -10.03
N GLY A 24 -5.32 11.07 -11.30
CA GLY A 24 -5.49 12.24 -12.12
C GLY A 24 -4.32 13.21 -12.08
N SER A 25 -3.32 12.97 -11.25
CA SER A 25 -2.15 13.84 -11.17
C SER A 25 -1.14 13.54 -12.26
N GLY A 26 -1.24 12.38 -12.88
CA GLY A 26 -0.25 11.95 -13.85
C GLY A 26 0.99 11.32 -13.23
N HIS A 27 1.07 11.30 -11.93
CA HIS A 27 2.21 10.71 -11.24
C HIS A 27 2.01 9.21 -11.06
N GLU A 28 2.98 8.44 -11.49
CA GLU A 28 2.96 7.00 -11.30
C GLU A 28 3.96 6.63 -10.21
N VAL A 29 3.43 6.08 -9.12
CA VAL A 29 4.27 5.74 -7.97
C VAL A 29 5.14 4.54 -8.30
N ARG A 30 6.44 4.70 -8.11
CA ARG A 30 7.37 3.59 -8.34
C ARG A 30 7.42 2.70 -7.11
N PRO A 31 7.73 1.41 -7.31
CA PRO A 31 7.70 0.46 -6.18
C PRO A 31 8.61 0.82 -5.02
N ASP A 32 9.72 1.51 -5.30
CA ASP A 32 10.68 1.88 -4.25
C ASP A 32 10.58 3.35 -3.84
N GLU A 33 9.56 4.05 -4.34
CA GLU A 33 9.41 5.47 -4.05
C GLU A 33 8.99 5.69 -2.61
N ASP A 34 9.57 6.69 -1.97
CA ASP A 34 9.26 7.02 -0.58
C ASP A 34 7.91 7.71 -0.52
N LEU A 35 6.93 7.00 0.03
CA LEU A 35 5.56 7.49 0.06
C LEU A 35 5.40 8.71 0.98
N TRP A 36 6.23 8.79 2.01
CA TRP A 36 6.17 9.94 2.92
C TRP A 36 6.56 11.22 2.21
N CYS A 37 7.43 11.10 1.21
CA CYS A 37 7.80 12.26 0.40
C CYS A 37 6.68 12.67 -0.54
N LEU A 38 5.71 11.81 -0.77
CA LEU A 38 4.58 12.13 -1.64
C LEU A 38 3.41 12.74 -0.89
N GLY A 39 3.59 13.00 0.40
CA GLY A 39 2.56 13.66 1.18
C GLY A 39 1.83 12.78 2.16
N MET A 40 2.35 11.58 2.44
CA MET A 40 1.71 10.73 3.41
C MET A 40 1.82 11.35 4.80
N THR A 41 0.73 11.28 5.54
CA THR A 41 0.69 11.71 6.93
C THR A 41 0.27 10.52 7.78
N SER A 42 0.32 10.70 9.10
CA SER A 42 -0.14 9.64 10.00
C SER A 42 -1.60 9.27 9.73
N LEU A 43 -2.42 10.26 9.45
CA LEU A 43 -3.83 10.00 9.16
C LEU A 43 -3.99 9.24 7.85
N THR A 44 -3.28 9.66 6.82
CA THR A 44 -3.32 8.98 5.53
C THR A 44 -2.79 7.56 5.66
N CYS A 45 -1.73 7.39 6.44
CA CYS A 45 -1.15 6.08 6.67
C CYS A 45 -2.15 5.15 7.34
N LEU A 46 -2.88 5.66 8.32
CA LEU A 46 -3.90 4.86 9.00
C LEU A 46 -5.00 4.44 8.02
N GLY A 47 -5.45 5.36 7.17
CA GLY A 47 -6.44 5.03 6.17
C GLY A 47 -5.94 3.98 5.19
N LEU A 48 -4.68 4.09 4.80
CA LEU A 48 -4.09 3.12 3.89
C LEU A 48 -4.00 1.75 4.57
N MET A 49 -3.61 1.71 5.83
CA MET A 49 -3.55 0.46 6.57
C MET A 49 -4.90 -0.24 6.62
N LEU A 50 -5.95 0.52 6.91
CA LEU A 50 -7.29 -0.04 6.99
C LEU A 50 -7.76 -0.54 5.62
N SER A 51 -7.44 0.20 4.57
CA SER A 51 -7.79 -0.21 3.22
C SER A 51 -7.09 -1.51 2.84
N ILE A 52 -5.84 -1.64 3.22
CA ILE A 52 -5.07 -2.85 2.93
C ILE A 52 -5.67 -4.05 3.66
N GLU A 53 -5.97 -3.88 4.93
CA GLU A 53 -6.55 -4.98 5.70
C GLU A 53 -7.89 -5.41 5.11
N ASP A 54 -8.70 -4.44 4.72
CA ASP A 54 -10.01 -4.73 4.16
C ASP A 54 -9.89 -5.38 2.79
N THR A 55 -9.03 -4.85 1.93
CA THR A 55 -8.91 -5.31 0.55
C THR A 55 -8.37 -6.72 0.49
N PHE A 56 -7.38 -7.04 1.32
CA PHE A 56 -6.75 -8.35 1.29
C PHE A 56 -7.34 -9.32 2.29
N GLY A 57 -8.26 -8.86 3.14
CA GLY A 57 -8.86 -9.72 4.15
C GLY A 57 -7.86 -10.21 5.17
N ILE A 58 -6.93 -9.37 5.56
CA ILE A 58 -5.88 -9.74 6.50
C ILE A 58 -5.86 -8.77 7.67
N GLU A 59 -5.10 -9.15 8.68
CA GLU A 59 -4.85 -8.29 9.82
C GLU A 59 -3.34 -8.14 9.95
N LEU A 60 -2.87 -6.90 9.79
CA LEU A 60 -1.44 -6.65 9.88
C LEU A 60 -0.99 -6.78 11.33
N PRO A 61 0.11 -7.50 11.58
CA PRO A 61 0.59 -7.63 12.95
C PRO A 61 1.13 -6.31 13.47
N GLU A 62 1.19 -6.22 14.78
CA GLU A 62 1.62 -4.99 15.43
C GLU A 62 3.03 -4.59 14.97
N GLU A 63 3.89 -5.57 14.75
CA GLU A 63 5.24 -5.30 14.27
C GLU A 63 5.28 -4.60 12.93
N ALA A 64 4.23 -4.77 12.13
CA ALA A 64 4.16 -4.15 10.82
C ALA A 64 3.57 -2.74 10.85
N LEU A 65 3.11 -2.29 12.01
CA LEU A 65 2.48 -0.97 12.12
C LEU A 65 3.52 0.08 12.44
N GLN A 66 4.48 0.24 11.53
CA GLN A 66 5.58 1.18 11.69
C GLN A 66 5.70 2.02 10.44
N ASP A 67 6.30 3.19 10.61
CA ASP A 67 6.53 4.09 9.48
C ASP A 67 7.33 3.42 8.37
N SER A 68 8.31 2.60 8.75
CA SER A 68 9.15 1.95 7.74
C SER A 68 8.38 0.94 6.89
N THR A 69 7.35 0.33 7.46
CA THR A 69 6.52 -0.61 6.69
C THR A 69 5.77 0.10 5.58
N PHE A 70 5.38 1.34 5.82
CA PHE A 70 4.58 2.10 4.86
C PHE A 70 5.44 3.08 4.06
N ARG A 71 6.73 2.81 3.97
CA ARG A 71 7.64 3.71 3.26
C ARG A 71 7.49 3.62 1.75
N SER A 72 7.24 2.41 1.23
CA SER A 72 7.14 2.23 -0.21
C SER A 72 6.16 1.09 -0.52
N ILE A 73 5.79 1.00 -1.79
CA ILE A 73 4.95 -0.10 -2.24
C ILE A 73 5.63 -1.43 -1.95
N ASN A 74 6.95 -1.50 -2.13
CA ASN A 74 7.69 -2.73 -1.86
C ASN A 74 7.60 -3.15 -0.41
N THR A 75 7.78 -2.21 0.53
CA THR A 75 7.73 -2.57 1.94
C THR A 75 6.32 -2.95 2.37
N ILE A 76 5.32 -2.27 1.84
CA ILE A 76 3.94 -2.63 2.15
C ILE A 76 3.61 -4.00 1.59
N SER A 77 4.03 -4.26 0.35
CA SER A 77 3.76 -5.56 -0.27
C SER A 77 4.40 -6.70 0.49
N ALA A 78 5.60 -6.48 1.01
CA ALA A 78 6.27 -7.49 1.82
C ALA A 78 5.47 -7.78 3.09
N ALA A 79 4.95 -6.74 3.73
CA ALA A 79 4.14 -6.93 4.93
C ALA A 79 2.85 -7.68 4.62
N VAL A 80 2.21 -7.36 3.49
CA VAL A 80 0.99 -8.04 3.08
C VAL A 80 1.28 -9.52 2.83
N ASN A 81 2.35 -9.81 2.10
CA ASN A 81 2.69 -11.20 1.79
C ASN A 81 3.00 -11.98 3.06
N SER A 82 3.66 -11.36 4.02
CA SER A 82 3.94 -11.99 5.29
C SER A 82 2.68 -12.33 6.06
N SER A 83 1.66 -11.51 5.93
CA SER A 83 0.43 -11.66 6.69
C SER A 83 -0.57 -12.59 6.02
N ARG A 84 -0.37 -12.87 4.75
CA ARG A 84 -1.37 -13.64 4.00
C ARG A 84 -1.21 -15.13 4.12
N LYS A 85 -0.17 -15.61 4.53
CA LYS A 85 0.13 -17.02 4.67
C LYS A 85 -0.92 -18.01 4.23
#